data_e9cd1037df4a2030f218e0d6a84c3afe
#
_entry.id   e9cd1037df4a2030f218e0d6a84c3afe
#
_cell.length_a   1.000
_cell.length_b   1.000
_cell.length_c   1.000
_cell.angle_alpha   90.00
_cell.angle_beta   90.00
_cell.angle_gamma   90.00
#
_symmetry.space_group_name_H-M   'P 1'
#
loop_
_entity.id
_entity.type
_entity.pdbx_description
1 polymer ?
#
loop_
_entity_poly.entity_id
_entity_poly.type
_entity_poly.pdbx_seq_one_letter_code
_entity_poly.pdbx_strand_id
1 'polypeptide(L)'
;MSTYVISDIHGALPQFQKLLKKIKFAPEKGDELYLLGDYIDWGAYPLETLLFVMHLDRSSDRVHCLRGNHEEMFLATMETGYREGTDNLIAQNWLVNNRGAGTWAEFSRLDSLKQREIRRWISDLPYSFDVIDGEKHYMLAHAYPYYYDAVPSPTLERYRRNDAVWRRLLLREDPFAGYRGDKKYHCLICGHTITDYYFTRMKAEKNWPFRKPRATRRNRIFYGEKYVDLDCGAKLLSCGEDESPAIKKAAERAQLACLRLEDAEEFYVR
;
A
#
# COMPACT_ATOMS: atom_id res chain seq x y z
N MET A 1 4.79 -21.12 10.85
CA MET A 1 4.93 -20.51 9.51
C MET A 1 3.66 -19.74 9.27
N SER A 2 3.76 -18.44 9.09
CA SER A 2 2.61 -17.54 8.93
C SER A 2 2.86 -16.58 7.79
N THR A 3 1.79 -16.19 7.08
CA THR A 3 1.83 -15.26 5.96
C THR A 3 1.16 -13.96 6.38
N TYR A 4 1.95 -12.90 6.48
CA TYR A 4 1.53 -11.59 6.91
C TYR A 4 1.45 -10.61 5.74
N VAL A 5 0.44 -9.76 5.73
CA VAL A 5 0.24 -8.71 4.71
C VAL A 5 0.06 -7.36 5.38
N ILE A 6 0.83 -6.35 4.95
CA ILE A 6 0.79 -4.98 5.43
C ILE A 6 0.75 -4.05 4.22
N SER A 7 0.01 -2.94 4.30
CA SER A 7 -0.09 -1.93 3.25
C SER A 7 0.04 -0.52 3.80
N ASP A 8 0.39 0.45 2.93
CA ASP A 8 0.29 1.89 3.17
C ASP A 8 0.96 2.36 4.46
N ILE A 9 2.28 2.16 4.56
CA ILE A 9 3.08 2.51 5.74
C ILE A 9 3.30 4.02 5.84
N HIS A 10 3.54 4.70 4.71
CA HIS A 10 3.64 6.15 4.60
C HIS A 10 4.51 6.81 5.68
N GLY A 11 5.79 6.46 5.73
CA GLY A 11 6.73 7.09 6.67
C GLY A 11 6.45 6.84 8.14
N ALA A 12 5.56 5.90 8.49
CA ALA A 12 5.24 5.53 9.87
C ALA A 12 6.19 4.44 10.40
N LEU A 13 7.50 4.64 10.28
CA LEU A 13 8.53 3.67 10.65
C LEU A 13 8.40 3.12 12.07
N PRO A 14 8.20 3.94 13.13
CA PRO A 14 8.07 3.42 14.48
C PRO A 14 6.87 2.47 14.63
N GLN A 15 5.75 2.78 13.97
CA GLN A 15 4.55 1.95 13.97
C GLN A 15 4.79 0.64 13.21
N PHE A 16 5.48 0.70 12.07
CA PHE A 16 5.84 -0.49 11.31
C PHE A 16 6.75 -1.43 12.11
N GLN A 17 7.80 -0.91 12.73
CA GLN A 17 8.66 -1.70 13.60
C GLN A 17 7.91 -2.29 14.81
N LYS A 18 7.00 -1.51 15.41
CA LYS A 18 6.12 -1.97 16.50
C LYS A 18 5.19 -3.09 16.03
N LEU A 19 4.68 -3.00 14.79
CA LEU A 19 3.81 -4.01 14.21
C LEU A 19 4.57 -5.31 13.96
N LEU A 20 5.77 -5.26 13.37
CA LEU A 20 6.64 -6.43 13.18
C LEU A 20 6.96 -7.14 14.51
N LYS A 21 7.26 -6.38 15.57
CA LYS A 21 7.43 -6.94 16.91
C LYS A 21 6.16 -7.57 17.46
N LYS A 22 5.00 -6.95 17.24
CA LYS A 22 3.71 -7.44 17.72
C LYS A 22 3.32 -8.75 17.08
N ILE A 23 3.52 -8.92 15.78
CA ILE A 23 3.26 -10.17 15.05
C ILE A 23 4.37 -11.21 15.27
N LYS A 24 5.48 -10.83 15.91
CA LYS A 24 6.66 -11.67 16.12
C LYS A 24 7.21 -12.25 14.82
N PHE A 25 7.22 -11.44 13.76
CA PHE A 25 7.71 -11.86 12.43
C PHE A 25 9.10 -12.48 12.53
N ALA A 26 9.24 -13.70 12.02
CA ALA A 26 10.43 -14.52 12.13
C ALA A 26 10.68 -15.29 10.81
N PRO A 27 11.33 -14.64 9.81
CA PRO A 27 11.56 -15.26 8.50
C PRO A 27 12.40 -16.54 8.62
N GLU A 28 13.31 -16.62 9.60
CA GLU A 28 14.09 -17.81 9.89
C GLU A 28 13.25 -19.02 10.35
N LYS A 29 12.00 -18.78 10.77
CA LYS A 29 11.01 -19.81 11.11
C LYS A 29 10.03 -20.09 9.97
N GLY A 30 10.25 -19.49 8.82
CA GLY A 30 9.45 -19.68 7.64
C GLY A 30 8.27 -18.72 7.47
N ASP A 31 8.19 -17.64 8.27
CA ASP A 31 7.15 -16.63 8.07
C ASP A 31 7.40 -15.82 6.79
N GLU A 32 6.33 -15.55 6.06
CA GLU A 32 6.33 -14.70 4.86
C GLU A 32 5.73 -13.33 5.19
N LEU A 33 6.30 -12.26 4.61
CA LEU A 33 5.81 -10.90 4.76
C LEU A 33 5.61 -10.26 3.38
N TYR A 34 4.40 -9.84 3.11
CA TYR A 34 4.03 -9.10 1.91
C TYR A 34 3.74 -7.64 2.25
N LEU A 35 4.45 -6.72 1.62
CA LEU A 35 4.29 -5.27 1.76
C LEU A 35 3.71 -4.73 0.45
N LEU A 36 2.52 -4.13 0.52
CA LEU A 36 1.73 -3.81 -0.68
C LEU A 36 2.00 -2.42 -1.27
N GLY A 37 3.11 -1.76 -0.93
CA GLY A 37 3.46 -0.44 -1.45
C GLY A 37 3.09 0.72 -0.52
N ASP A 38 3.32 1.94 -1.01
CA ASP A 38 3.14 3.20 -0.29
C ASP A 38 3.95 3.25 1.02
N TYR A 39 5.27 3.13 0.87
CA TYR A 39 6.22 3.17 2.00
C TYR A 39 6.57 4.60 2.39
N ILE A 40 6.62 5.50 1.40
CA ILE A 40 7.12 6.89 1.49
C ILE A 40 6.00 7.90 1.74
N ASP A 41 6.42 9.15 1.94
CA ASP A 41 5.57 10.34 2.08
C ASP A 41 4.74 10.39 3.37
N TRP A 42 4.07 11.51 3.62
CA TRP A 42 3.14 11.77 4.71
C TRP A 42 3.73 11.73 6.12
N GLY A 43 4.31 10.60 6.53
CA GLY A 43 4.80 10.36 7.89
C GLY A 43 6.08 11.13 8.21
N ALA A 44 6.57 10.95 9.45
CA ALA A 44 7.75 11.66 9.94
C ALA A 44 9.07 11.09 9.41
N TYR A 45 9.06 9.85 8.88
CA TYR A 45 10.27 9.11 8.50
C TYR A 45 10.13 8.48 7.09
N PRO A 46 9.84 9.28 6.04
CA PRO A 46 9.51 8.72 4.73
C PRO A 46 10.68 7.97 4.09
N LEU A 47 11.86 8.57 4.04
CA LEU A 47 13.03 7.94 3.41
C LEU A 47 13.59 6.80 4.28
N GLU A 48 13.63 6.97 5.58
CA GLU A 48 14.09 5.92 6.51
C GLU A 48 13.18 4.70 6.44
N THR A 49 11.86 4.88 6.26
CA THR A 49 10.92 3.77 6.04
C THR A 49 11.24 3.03 4.77
N LEU A 50 11.49 3.72 3.66
CA LEU A 50 11.89 3.11 2.39
C LEU A 50 13.18 2.31 2.55
N LEU A 51 14.20 2.90 3.18
CA LEU A 51 15.49 2.24 3.40
C LEU A 51 15.36 1.01 4.31
N PHE A 52 14.49 1.07 5.31
CA PHE A 52 14.20 -0.07 6.18
C PHE A 52 13.49 -1.19 5.43
N VAL A 53 12.50 -0.87 4.58
CA VAL A 53 11.82 -1.85 3.72
C VAL A 53 12.81 -2.49 2.74
N MET A 54 13.64 -1.68 2.07
CA MET A 54 14.71 -2.19 1.17
C MET A 54 15.69 -3.12 1.92
N HIS A 55 16.00 -2.80 3.18
CA HIS A 55 16.85 -3.66 3.99
C HIS A 55 16.18 -4.99 4.31
N LEU A 56 14.91 -5.00 4.70
CA LEU A 56 14.15 -6.22 4.97
C LEU A 56 14.05 -7.11 3.73
N ASP A 57 13.69 -6.55 2.58
CA ASP A 57 13.58 -7.22 1.29
C ASP A 57 14.89 -7.93 0.88
N ARG A 58 16.03 -7.28 1.12
CA ARG A 58 17.36 -7.83 0.80
C ARG A 58 17.89 -8.82 1.84
N SER A 59 17.38 -8.76 3.04
CA SER A 59 17.84 -9.61 4.15
C SER A 59 17.18 -10.99 4.14
N SER A 60 16.09 -11.16 3.40
CA SER A 60 15.35 -12.41 3.35
C SER A 60 14.52 -12.54 2.07
N ASP A 61 14.58 -13.69 1.44
CA ASP A 61 13.72 -14.11 0.33
C ASP A 61 12.26 -14.35 0.73
N ARG A 62 11.94 -14.15 2.02
CA ARG A 62 10.59 -14.24 2.57
C ARG A 62 9.93 -12.89 2.82
N VAL A 63 10.55 -11.82 2.36
CA VAL A 63 9.96 -10.47 2.36
C VAL A 63 9.71 -10.06 0.92
N HIS A 64 8.49 -9.70 0.60
CA HIS A 64 8.02 -9.43 -0.74
C HIS A 64 7.40 -8.04 -0.81
N CYS A 65 7.92 -7.18 -1.67
CA CYS A 65 7.53 -5.78 -1.75
C CYS A 65 6.84 -5.47 -3.08
N LEU A 66 5.69 -4.81 -3.05
CA LEU A 66 5.01 -4.26 -4.22
C LEU A 66 5.31 -2.77 -4.38
N ARG A 67 5.05 -2.25 -5.58
CA ARG A 67 5.03 -0.83 -5.87
C ARG A 67 3.66 -0.25 -5.57
N GLY A 68 3.61 0.85 -4.79
CA GLY A 68 2.44 1.68 -4.64
C GLY A 68 2.46 2.90 -5.57
N ASN A 69 1.40 3.70 -5.53
CA ASN A 69 1.34 4.91 -6.36
C ASN A 69 2.32 6.00 -5.90
N HIS A 70 2.71 6.02 -4.64
CA HIS A 70 3.72 6.96 -4.15
C HIS A 70 5.12 6.63 -4.68
N GLU A 71 5.50 5.37 -4.73
CA GLU A 71 6.75 4.93 -5.38
C GLU A 71 6.72 5.19 -6.89
N GLU A 72 5.56 5.02 -7.56
CA GLU A 72 5.40 5.33 -8.99
C GLU A 72 5.60 6.82 -9.27
N MET A 73 5.01 7.71 -8.46
CA MET A 73 5.20 9.16 -8.58
C MET A 73 6.65 9.58 -8.31
N PHE A 74 7.28 8.99 -7.32
CA PHE A 74 8.69 9.24 -7.00
C PHE A 74 9.58 8.82 -8.18
N LEU A 75 9.40 7.60 -8.71
CA LEU A 75 10.14 7.11 -9.87
C LEU A 75 9.96 8.02 -11.09
N ALA A 76 8.72 8.38 -11.40
CA ALA A 76 8.40 9.28 -12.52
C ALA A 76 9.06 10.65 -12.34
N THR A 77 9.10 11.21 -11.12
CA THR A 77 9.78 12.46 -10.83
C THR A 77 11.29 12.36 -11.08
N MET A 78 11.93 11.28 -10.65
CA MET A 78 13.35 11.02 -10.93
C MET A 78 13.62 10.90 -12.44
N GLU A 79 12.73 10.26 -13.18
CA GLU A 79 12.88 10.04 -14.65
C GLU A 79 12.73 11.33 -15.46
N THR A 80 11.97 12.31 -14.97
CA THR A 80 11.87 13.64 -15.62
C THR A 80 13.13 14.47 -15.46
N GLY A 81 14.09 14.06 -14.65
CA GLY A 81 15.26 14.87 -14.32
C GLY A 81 14.91 16.13 -13.53
N TYR A 82 13.84 16.10 -12.76
CA TYR A 82 13.36 17.22 -11.95
C TYR A 82 14.48 17.85 -11.12
N ARG A 83 14.54 19.18 -11.17
CA ARG A 83 15.37 20.01 -10.29
C ARG A 83 14.46 21.00 -9.56
N GLU A 84 14.75 21.25 -8.31
CA GLU A 84 14.01 22.20 -7.49
C GLU A 84 13.93 23.58 -8.20
N GLY A 85 12.74 24.20 -8.19
CA GLY A 85 12.47 25.46 -8.88
C GLY A 85 12.15 25.34 -10.38
N THR A 86 12.12 24.13 -10.96
CA THR A 86 11.68 23.94 -12.35
C THR A 86 10.18 23.66 -12.43
N ASP A 87 9.54 24.14 -13.49
CA ASP A 87 8.13 23.88 -13.76
C ASP A 87 7.95 22.48 -14.34
N ASN A 88 7.46 21.55 -13.51
CA ASN A 88 7.27 20.15 -13.86
C ASN A 88 5.99 19.62 -13.20
N LEU A 89 4.94 19.41 -13.99
CA LEU A 89 3.62 19.01 -13.50
C LEU A 89 3.62 17.62 -12.80
N ILE A 90 4.46 16.69 -13.24
CA ILE A 90 4.57 15.36 -12.61
C ILE A 90 5.15 15.51 -11.21
N ALA A 91 6.27 16.23 -11.10
CA ALA A 91 6.90 16.50 -9.82
C ALA A 91 5.99 17.31 -8.89
N GLN A 92 5.33 18.35 -9.40
CA GLN A 92 4.39 19.17 -8.61
C GLN A 92 3.24 18.33 -8.04
N ASN A 93 2.65 17.44 -8.84
CA ASN A 93 1.59 16.58 -8.36
C ASN A 93 2.05 15.70 -7.18
N TRP A 94 3.25 15.15 -7.25
CA TRP A 94 3.79 14.35 -6.15
C TRP A 94 4.22 15.22 -4.97
N LEU A 95 5.06 16.22 -5.22
CA LEU A 95 5.70 17.01 -4.15
C LEU A 95 4.67 17.78 -3.31
N VAL A 96 3.66 18.37 -3.98
CA VAL A 96 2.67 19.24 -3.32
C VAL A 96 1.41 18.48 -2.92
N ASN A 97 0.73 17.85 -3.90
CA ASN A 97 -0.58 17.23 -3.66
C ASN A 97 -0.49 15.92 -2.88
N ASN A 98 0.64 15.21 -3.01
CA ASN A 98 0.87 13.90 -2.39
C ASN A 98 1.96 13.91 -1.31
N ARG A 99 2.39 15.12 -0.89
CA ARG A 99 3.35 15.33 0.23
C ARG A 99 4.72 14.69 0.03
N GLY A 100 5.15 14.53 -1.21
CA GLY A 100 6.46 13.98 -1.55
C GLY A 100 7.65 14.91 -1.26
N ALA A 101 7.42 16.18 -0.93
CA ALA A 101 8.48 17.16 -0.72
C ALA A 101 9.48 16.75 0.36
N GLY A 102 9.01 16.16 1.48
CA GLY A 102 9.87 15.65 2.53
C GLY A 102 10.78 14.52 2.04
N THR A 103 10.19 13.53 1.38
CA THR A 103 10.92 12.41 0.77
C THR A 103 11.96 12.90 -0.24
N TRP A 104 11.58 13.84 -1.10
CA TRP A 104 12.50 14.42 -2.10
C TRP A 104 13.67 15.17 -1.46
N ALA A 105 13.40 15.98 -0.44
CA ALA A 105 14.43 16.75 0.25
C ALA A 105 15.49 15.85 0.92
N GLU A 106 15.05 14.73 1.54
CA GLU A 106 15.95 13.76 2.13
C GLU A 106 16.72 12.97 1.06
N PHE A 107 16.03 12.47 0.04
CA PHE A 107 16.61 11.75 -1.09
C PHE A 107 17.67 12.57 -1.84
N SER A 108 17.42 13.87 -2.08
CA SER A 108 18.33 14.76 -2.81
C SER A 108 19.67 15.00 -2.09
N ARG A 109 19.74 14.74 -0.78
CA ARG A 109 20.97 14.84 0.02
C ARG A 109 21.83 13.58 -0.03
N LEU A 110 21.30 12.48 -0.52
CA LEU A 110 22.04 11.23 -0.68
C LEU A 110 23.08 11.36 -1.79
N ASP A 111 24.16 10.60 -1.67
CA ASP A 111 25.12 10.46 -2.76
C ASP A 111 24.49 9.76 -3.99
N SER A 112 25.12 9.95 -5.14
CA SER A 112 24.61 9.46 -6.43
C SER A 112 24.55 7.93 -6.54
N LEU A 113 25.35 7.21 -5.76
CA LEU A 113 25.29 5.74 -5.73
C LEU A 113 24.03 5.28 -5.02
N LYS A 114 23.74 5.86 -3.86
CA LYS A 114 22.55 5.55 -3.08
C LYS A 114 21.26 5.95 -3.81
N GLN A 115 21.27 7.11 -4.48
CA GLN A 115 20.14 7.53 -5.32
C GLN A 115 19.86 6.52 -6.45
N ARG A 116 20.92 6.03 -7.15
CA ARG A 116 20.75 5.01 -8.19
C ARG A 116 20.28 3.66 -7.64
N GLU A 117 20.76 3.29 -6.47
CA GLU A 117 20.34 2.06 -5.78
C GLU A 117 18.84 2.07 -5.46
N ILE A 118 18.34 3.18 -4.89
CA ILE A 118 16.93 3.37 -4.57
C ILE A 118 16.09 3.35 -5.86
N ARG A 119 16.51 4.13 -6.88
CA ARG A 119 15.80 4.16 -8.17
C ARG A 119 15.67 2.77 -8.76
N ARG A 120 16.77 2.00 -8.80
CA ARG A 120 16.75 0.65 -9.34
C ARG A 120 15.80 -0.26 -8.55
N TRP A 121 15.90 -0.26 -7.24
CA TRP A 121 15.04 -1.08 -6.39
C TRP A 121 13.56 -0.77 -6.61
N ILE A 122 13.14 0.51 -6.62
CA ILE A 122 11.76 0.90 -6.92
C ILE A 122 11.35 0.46 -8.33
N SER A 123 12.24 0.62 -9.32
CA SER A 123 11.98 0.23 -10.71
C SER A 123 11.75 -1.28 -10.88
N ASP A 124 12.36 -2.09 -10.02
CA ASP A 124 12.26 -3.54 -10.05
C ASP A 124 11.06 -4.10 -9.27
N LEU A 125 10.37 -3.27 -8.46
CA LEU A 125 9.20 -3.69 -7.69
C LEU A 125 8.05 -4.15 -8.60
N PRO A 126 7.47 -5.34 -8.36
CA PRO A 126 6.31 -5.85 -9.08
C PRO A 126 5.02 -5.11 -8.72
N TYR A 127 3.95 -5.35 -9.48
CA TYR A 127 2.60 -4.78 -9.27
C TYR A 127 1.64 -5.73 -8.57
N SER A 128 1.92 -7.04 -8.59
CA SER A 128 1.10 -8.03 -7.88
C SER A 128 1.91 -9.27 -7.50
N PHE A 129 1.41 -10.01 -6.53
CA PHE A 129 1.82 -11.37 -6.21
C PHE A 129 0.62 -12.30 -6.21
N ASP A 130 0.84 -13.54 -6.62
CA ASP A 130 -0.08 -14.65 -6.38
C ASP A 130 0.35 -15.40 -5.13
N VAL A 131 -0.57 -15.60 -4.20
CA VAL A 131 -0.32 -16.34 -2.95
C VAL A 131 -1.35 -17.45 -2.79
N ILE A 132 -0.88 -18.64 -2.49
CA ILE A 132 -1.75 -19.82 -2.22
C ILE A 132 -1.63 -20.16 -0.75
N ASP A 133 -2.77 -20.21 -0.07
CA ASP A 133 -2.91 -20.69 1.30
C ASP A 133 -3.99 -21.77 1.33
N GLY A 134 -3.56 -23.02 1.49
CA GLY A 134 -4.44 -24.19 1.36
C GLY A 134 -5.08 -24.24 -0.03
N GLU A 135 -6.42 -24.24 -0.08
CA GLU A 135 -7.18 -24.22 -1.34
C GLU A 135 -7.48 -22.81 -1.85
N LYS A 136 -7.11 -21.77 -1.11
CA LYS A 136 -7.40 -20.37 -1.45
C LYS A 136 -6.27 -19.77 -2.27
N HIS A 137 -6.62 -19.14 -3.37
CA HIS A 137 -5.68 -18.41 -4.23
C HIS A 137 -5.97 -16.91 -4.10
N TYR A 138 -5.04 -16.18 -3.52
CA TYR A 138 -5.11 -14.74 -3.33
C TYR A 138 -4.29 -14.02 -4.40
N MET A 139 -4.78 -12.89 -4.89
CA MET A 139 -3.93 -11.91 -5.53
C MET A 139 -3.64 -10.80 -4.53
N LEU A 140 -2.38 -10.43 -4.41
CA LEU A 140 -1.95 -9.25 -3.65
C LEU A 140 -1.59 -8.15 -4.64
N ALA A 141 -2.15 -6.96 -4.50
CA ALA A 141 -1.83 -5.79 -5.30
C ALA A 141 -1.98 -4.52 -4.46
N HIS A 142 -1.36 -3.40 -4.88
CA HIS A 142 -1.51 -2.17 -4.13
C HIS A 142 -2.97 -1.66 -4.13
N ALA A 143 -3.60 -1.56 -5.30
CA ALA A 143 -4.96 -1.01 -5.44
C ALA A 143 -5.92 -1.91 -6.22
N TYR A 144 -5.52 -2.41 -7.40
CA TYR A 144 -6.37 -3.18 -8.30
C TYR A 144 -5.59 -4.36 -8.90
N PRO A 145 -6.27 -5.47 -9.33
CA PRO A 145 -5.63 -6.62 -9.93
C PRO A 145 -4.69 -6.27 -11.09
N TYR A 146 -3.51 -6.87 -11.07
CA TYR A 146 -2.57 -6.81 -12.17
C TYR A 146 -2.17 -8.22 -12.60
N TYR A 147 -2.29 -8.50 -13.89
CA TYR A 147 -2.00 -9.80 -14.47
C TYR A 147 -0.76 -9.68 -15.38
N TYR A 148 0.21 -10.58 -15.21
CA TYR A 148 1.45 -10.63 -16.01
C TYR A 148 1.28 -11.37 -17.35
N ASP A 149 0.04 -11.53 -17.84
CA ASP A 149 -0.25 -12.07 -19.15
C ASP A 149 0.12 -11.08 -20.26
N ALA A 150 0.37 -11.60 -21.44
CA ALA A 150 0.71 -10.77 -22.59
C ALA A 150 -0.40 -9.76 -22.91
N VAL A 151 -0.02 -8.51 -23.10
CA VAL A 151 -0.92 -7.43 -23.51
C VAL A 151 -0.67 -7.03 -24.95
N PRO A 152 -1.72 -6.69 -25.72
CA PRO A 152 -1.59 -6.43 -27.16
C PRO A 152 -0.86 -5.12 -27.48
N SER A 153 -0.65 -4.22 -26.52
CA SER A 153 0.06 -2.97 -26.78
C SER A 153 0.68 -2.35 -25.53
N PRO A 154 1.77 -1.56 -25.70
CA PRO A 154 2.37 -0.79 -24.60
C PRO A 154 1.39 0.18 -23.93
N THR A 155 0.44 0.72 -24.68
CA THR A 155 -0.59 1.62 -24.14
C THR A 155 -1.49 0.89 -23.15
N LEU A 156 -1.97 -0.31 -23.51
CA LEU A 156 -2.81 -1.10 -22.59
C LEU A 156 -2.03 -1.54 -21.36
N GLU A 157 -0.76 -1.91 -21.53
CA GLU A 157 0.14 -2.22 -20.40
C GLU A 157 0.29 -1.04 -19.45
N ARG A 158 0.46 0.17 -19.98
CA ARG A 158 0.49 1.39 -19.16
C ARG A 158 -0.81 1.62 -18.38
N TYR A 159 -1.97 1.39 -18.99
CA TYR A 159 -3.26 1.50 -18.30
C TYR A 159 -3.39 0.47 -17.18
N ARG A 160 -2.99 -0.78 -17.42
CA ARG A 160 -3.02 -1.84 -16.40
C ARG A 160 -2.13 -1.51 -15.19
N ARG A 161 -0.91 -1.00 -15.43
CA ARG A 161 -0.01 -0.56 -14.36
C ARG A 161 -0.60 0.60 -13.58
N ASN A 162 -1.17 1.57 -14.28
CA ASN A 162 -1.83 2.69 -13.64
C ASN A 162 -3.01 2.22 -12.77
N ASP A 163 -3.88 1.34 -13.28
CA ASP A 163 -4.98 0.79 -12.51
C ASP A 163 -4.48 0.03 -11.27
N ALA A 164 -3.43 -0.76 -11.40
CA ALA A 164 -2.88 -1.55 -10.30
C ALA A 164 -2.48 -0.71 -9.07
N VAL A 165 -2.11 0.56 -9.27
CA VAL A 165 -1.65 1.44 -8.19
C VAL A 165 -2.60 2.62 -7.88
N TRP A 166 -3.59 2.92 -8.74
CA TRP A 166 -4.46 4.09 -8.56
C TRP A 166 -5.96 3.80 -8.47
N ARG A 167 -6.42 2.70 -9.08
CA ARG A 167 -7.86 2.45 -9.19
C ARG A 167 -8.47 2.07 -7.86
N ARG A 168 -9.44 2.87 -7.40
CA ARG A 168 -10.20 2.58 -6.19
C ARG A 168 -11.32 1.61 -6.47
N LEU A 169 -11.43 0.58 -5.66
CA LEU A 169 -12.54 -0.38 -5.70
C LEU A 169 -13.83 0.28 -5.23
N LEU A 170 -14.92 -0.10 -5.85
CA LEU A 170 -16.26 0.25 -5.39
C LEU A 170 -16.73 -0.74 -4.32
N LEU A 171 -17.65 -0.31 -3.47
CA LEU A 171 -18.11 -1.06 -2.31
C LEU A 171 -18.56 -2.52 -2.60
N ARG A 172 -19.13 -2.75 -3.78
CA ARG A 172 -19.64 -4.08 -4.22
C ARG A 172 -18.97 -4.57 -5.51
N GLU A 173 -17.78 -4.09 -5.78
CA GLU A 173 -17.06 -4.51 -6.99
C GLU A 173 -16.48 -5.92 -6.83
N ASP A 174 -16.65 -6.75 -7.84
CA ASP A 174 -15.85 -7.95 -8.03
C ASP A 174 -14.61 -7.54 -8.85
N PRO A 175 -13.42 -7.46 -8.23
CA PRO A 175 -12.21 -7.02 -8.94
C PRO A 175 -11.79 -7.98 -10.05
N PHE A 176 -12.33 -9.21 -10.08
CA PHE A 176 -12.01 -10.24 -11.05
C PHE A 176 -13.06 -10.42 -12.14
N ALA A 177 -14.14 -9.60 -12.18
CA ALA A 177 -15.25 -9.75 -13.11
C ALA A 177 -14.81 -9.75 -14.60
N GLY A 178 -13.72 -9.06 -14.94
CA GLY A 178 -13.14 -9.00 -16.29
C GLY A 178 -12.05 -10.03 -16.58
N TYR A 179 -11.64 -10.83 -15.60
CA TYR A 179 -10.56 -11.78 -15.76
C TYR A 179 -10.95 -12.98 -16.63
N ARG A 180 -10.10 -13.37 -17.59
CA ARG A 180 -10.34 -14.45 -18.57
C ARG A 180 -9.32 -15.58 -18.48
N GLY A 181 -8.38 -15.52 -17.53
CA GLY A 181 -7.39 -16.58 -17.30
C GLY A 181 -7.96 -17.78 -16.52
N ASP A 182 -7.15 -18.80 -16.36
CA ASP A 182 -7.54 -20.08 -15.75
C ASP A 182 -7.52 -20.06 -14.21
N LYS A 183 -6.88 -19.08 -13.59
CA LYS A 183 -6.78 -18.96 -12.13
C LYS A 183 -8.10 -18.56 -11.52
N LYS A 184 -8.52 -19.25 -10.48
CA LYS A 184 -9.71 -18.91 -9.70
C LYS A 184 -9.29 -18.18 -8.42
N TYR A 185 -9.23 -16.86 -8.47
CA TYR A 185 -8.91 -16.07 -7.29
C TYR A 185 -10.07 -16.11 -6.28
N HIS A 186 -9.70 -16.41 -5.04
CA HIS A 186 -10.61 -16.34 -3.90
C HIS A 186 -10.86 -14.88 -3.51
N CYS A 187 -9.78 -14.08 -3.42
CA CYS A 187 -9.85 -12.71 -2.94
C CYS A 187 -8.66 -11.88 -3.46
N LEU A 188 -8.89 -10.60 -3.72
CA LEU A 188 -7.85 -9.58 -3.81
C LEU A 188 -7.55 -9.04 -2.41
N ILE A 189 -6.27 -8.93 -2.04
CA ILE A 189 -5.84 -8.21 -0.84
C ILE A 189 -5.09 -6.96 -1.29
N CYS A 190 -5.54 -5.80 -0.85
CA CYS A 190 -5.04 -4.50 -1.30
C CYS A 190 -4.98 -3.47 -0.17
N GLY A 191 -4.59 -2.25 -0.52
CA GLY A 191 -4.61 -1.04 0.30
C GLY A 191 -5.11 0.17 -0.47
N HIS A 192 -4.33 1.28 -0.47
CA HIS A 192 -4.55 2.50 -1.25
C HIS A 192 -5.78 3.33 -0.84
N THR A 193 -6.89 2.70 -0.52
CA THR A 193 -8.12 3.41 -0.16
C THR A 193 -8.36 3.31 1.33
N ILE A 194 -8.19 4.43 2.06
CA ILE A 194 -8.45 4.42 3.52
C ILE A 194 -9.84 3.81 3.77
N THR A 195 -9.88 2.76 4.55
CA THR A 195 -11.07 1.94 4.79
C THR A 195 -12.27 2.70 5.36
N ASP A 196 -12.07 3.89 5.95
CA ASP A 196 -13.16 4.79 6.37
C ASP A 196 -14.08 5.20 5.20
N TYR A 197 -13.56 5.22 3.99
CA TYR A 197 -14.33 5.45 2.77
C TYR A 197 -15.44 4.39 2.59
N TYR A 198 -15.10 3.12 2.75
CA TYR A 198 -16.08 2.02 2.62
C TYR A 198 -17.06 2.00 3.78
N PHE A 199 -16.58 2.15 5.02
CA PHE A 199 -17.44 2.17 6.20
C PHE A 199 -18.44 3.32 6.17
N THR A 200 -18.06 4.48 5.64
CA THR A 200 -18.96 5.62 5.49
C THR A 200 -20.05 5.33 4.46
N ARG A 201 -19.70 4.78 3.30
CA ARG A 201 -20.65 4.41 2.25
C ARG A 201 -21.58 3.28 2.69
N MET A 202 -21.05 2.26 3.31
CA MET A 202 -21.83 1.14 3.84
C MET A 202 -22.88 1.58 4.87
N LYS A 203 -22.58 2.58 5.70
CA LYS A 203 -23.57 3.15 6.63
C LYS A 203 -24.71 3.86 5.92
N ALA A 204 -24.44 4.48 4.78
CA ALA A 204 -25.42 5.14 3.95
C ALA A 204 -26.32 4.14 3.18
N GLU A 205 -25.86 2.92 2.93
CA GLU A 205 -26.66 1.89 2.26
C GLU A 205 -27.67 1.24 3.20
N LYS A 206 -28.98 1.43 2.91
CA LYS A 206 -30.07 0.85 3.72
C LYS A 206 -30.10 -0.68 3.65
N ASN A 207 -29.73 -1.27 2.49
CA ASN A 207 -29.85 -2.70 2.18
C ASN A 207 -28.47 -3.39 2.09
N TRP A 208 -27.55 -3.10 3.01
CA TRP A 208 -26.27 -3.79 3.08
C TRP A 208 -26.48 -5.29 3.43
N PRO A 209 -26.08 -6.24 2.56
CA PRO A 209 -26.43 -7.65 2.73
C PRO A 209 -25.63 -8.37 3.84
N PHE A 210 -24.49 -7.77 4.25
CA PHE A 210 -23.62 -8.36 5.27
C PHE A 210 -23.83 -7.71 6.63
N ARG A 211 -23.40 -8.39 7.71
CA ARG A 211 -23.45 -7.82 9.06
C ARG A 211 -22.64 -6.53 9.08
N LYS A 212 -23.30 -5.39 9.34
CA LYS A 212 -22.60 -4.10 9.51
C LYS A 212 -21.60 -4.23 10.65
N PRO A 213 -20.32 -3.93 10.43
CA PRO A 213 -19.37 -3.97 11.53
C PRO A 213 -19.81 -2.98 12.62
N ARG A 214 -19.55 -3.35 13.88
CA ARG A 214 -19.80 -2.44 15.00
C ARG A 214 -19.02 -1.14 14.75
N ALA A 215 -19.65 0.00 15.02
CA ALA A 215 -18.98 1.28 14.97
C ALA A 215 -17.76 1.23 15.91
N THR A 216 -16.58 1.18 15.32
CA THR A 216 -15.32 1.23 16.07
C THR A 216 -14.85 2.66 16.14
N ARG A 217 -14.15 3.03 17.21
CA ARG A 217 -13.51 4.36 17.31
C ARG A 217 -12.33 4.50 16.34
N ARG A 218 -11.85 3.40 15.74
CA ARG A 218 -10.67 3.35 14.87
C ARG A 218 -10.98 2.64 13.56
N ASN A 219 -10.24 2.99 12.52
CA ASN A 219 -10.32 2.30 11.23
C ASN A 219 -9.88 0.85 11.40
N ARG A 220 -10.50 -0.03 10.64
CA ARG A 220 -10.18 -1.46 10.62
C ARG A 220 -10.09 -1.93 9.19
N ILE A 221 -9.47 -3.07 8.98
CA ILE A 221 -9.46 -3.79 7.72
C ILE A 221 -10.91 -3.91 7.21
N PHE A 222 -11.10 -3.62 5.93
CA PHE A 222 -12.41 -3.71 5.29
C PHE A 222 -12.48 -5.00 4.46
N TYR A 223 -13.56 -5.74 4.64
CA TYR A 223 -13.86 -6.95 3.87
C TYR A 223 -15.01 -6.68 2.91
N GLY A 224 -14.70 -6.60 1.62
CA GLY A 224 -15.64 -6.56 0.51
C GLY A 224 -16.13 -7.97 0.13
N GLU A 225 -16.78 -8.11 -1.03
CA GLU A 225 -17.27 -9.40 -1.49
C GLU A 225 -16.12 -10.32 -1.94
N LYS A 226 -15.18 -9.79 -2.73
CA LYS A 226 -13.99 -10.50 -3.22
C LYS A 226 -12.70 -9.69 -3.07
N TYR A 227 -12.66 -8.79 -2.10
CA TYR A 227 -11.45 -8.05 -1.77
C TYR A 227 -11.37 -7.72 -0.28
N VAL A 228 -10.16 -7.54 0.18
CA VAL A 228 -9.85 -7.06 1.53
C VAL A 228 -8.93 -5.86 1.40
N ASP A 229 -9.31 -4.73 2.00
CA ASP A 229 -8.51 -3.50 2.00
C ASP A 229 -7.89 -3.27 3.38
N LEU A 230 -6.56 -3.11 3.40
CA LEU A 230 -5.76 -3.01 4.62
C LEU A 230 -5.41 -1.55 5.00
N ASP A 231 -5.67 -0.54 4.14
CA ASP A 231 -5.31 0.85 4.43
C ASP A 231 -6.18 1.44 5.55
N CYS A 232 -5.73 1.28 6.77
CA CYS A 232 -6.39 1.86 7.95
C CYS A 232 -5.97 3.31 8.23
N GLY A 233 -5.31 3.98 7.28
CA GLY A 233 -4.99 5.41 7.31
C GLY A 233 -3.69 5.74 8.03
N ALA A 234 -2.68 4.87 8.00
CA ALA A 234 -1.41 5.10 8.69
C ALA A 234 -0.75 6.43 8.31
N LYS A 235 -0.92 6.91 7.08
CA LYS A 235 -0.45 8.23 6.62
C LYS A 235 -0.91 9.40 7.49
N LEU A 236 -2.00 9.25 8.22
CA LEU A 236 -2.54 10.29 9.09
C LEU A 236 -1.98 10.23 10.52
N LEU A 237 -1.16 9.24 10.87
CA LEU A 237 -0.61 9.08 12.22
C LEU A 237 0.35 10.21 12.62
N SER A 238 1.00 10.83 11.64
CA SER A 238 1.91 11.97 11.82
C SER A 238 1.25 13.32 11.47
N CYS A 239 -0.08 13.40 11.56
CA CYS A 239 -0.82 14.60 11.26
C CYS A 239 -0.45 15.74 12.21
N GLY A 240 0.00 16.88 11.66
CA GLY A 240 0.44 18.05 12.41
C GLY A 240 -0.71 18.89 13.01
N GLU A 241 -0.33 19.84 13.85
CA GLU A 241 -1.30 20.78 14.46
C GLU A 241 -1.95 21.74 13.45
N ASP A 242 -1.27 22.01 12.35
CA ASP A 242 -1.76 22.93 11.28
C ASP A 242 -2.77 22.30 10.33
N GLU A 243 -3.09 21.01 10.50
CA GLU A 243 -4.03 20.30 9.64
C GLU A 243 -5.50 20.70 9.91
N SER A 244 -6.32 20.55 8.87
CA SER A 244 -7.75 20.86 8.98
C SER A 244 -8.44 20.00 10.06
N PRO A 245 -9.52 20.49 10.69
CA PRO A 245 -10.28 19.73 11.70
C PRO A 245 -10.75 18.37 11.19
N ALA A 246 -11.07 18.27 9.89
CA ALA A 246 -11.49 17.01 9.28
C ALA A 246 -10.35 15.98 9.25
N ILE A 247 -9.14 16.40 8.86
CA ILE A 247 -7.95 15.55 8.85
C ILE A 247 -7.57 15.12 10.27
N LYS A 248 -7.58 16.04 11.25
CA LYS A 248 -7.33 15.72 12.66
C LYS A 248 -8.29 14.66 13.18
N LYS A 249 -9.57 14.80 12.91
CA LYS A 249 -10.59 13.82 13.28
C LYS A 249 -10.38 12.46 12.61
N ALA A 250 -9.96 12.44 11.36
CA ALA A 250 -9.58 11.20 10.65
C ALA A 250 -8.33 10.56 11.28
N ALA A 251 -7.34 11.37 11.66
CA ALA A 251 -6.11 10.93 12.33
C ALA A 251 -6.37 10.23 13.69
N GLU A 252 -7.40 10.66 14.43
CA GLU A 252 -7.79 9.98 15.67
C GLU A 252 -8.18 8.51 15.46
N ARG A 253 -8.63 8.18 14.24
CA ARG A 253 -9.08 6.84 13.85
C ARG A 253 -8.01 6.02 13.17
N ALA A 254 -6.94 6.67 12.71
CA ALA A 254 -5.87 6.08 11.94
C ALA A 254 -5.06 5.04 12.74
N GLN A 255 -4.63 4.00 12.06
CA GLN A 255 -3.71 2.99 12.56
C GLN A 255 -3.04 2.25 11.40
N LEU A 256 -1.91 1.60 11.66
CA LEU A 256 -1.30 0.66 10.74
C LEU A 256 -1.85 -0.74 11.03
N ALA A 257 -2.23 -1.46 9.97
CA ALA A 257 -2.82 -2.79 10.06
C ALA A 257 -1.93 -3.86 9.45
N CYS A 258 -2.06 -5.08 9.94
CA CYS A 258 -1.52 -6.30 9.36
C CYS A 258 -2.60 -7.38 9.39
N LEU A 259 -2.68 -8.15 8.32
CA LEU A 259 -3.52 -9.34 8.20
C LEU A 259 -2.64 -10.58 8.16
N ARG A 260 -3.00 -11.61 8.94
CA ARG A 260 -2.45 -12.96 8.77
C ARG A 260 -3.43 -13.79 7.93
N LEU A 261 -2.93 -14.42 6.86
CA LEU A 261 -3.80 -15.05 5.85
C LEU A 261 -4.47 -16.33 6.33
N GLU A 262 -3.77 -17.16 7.10
CA GLU A 262 -4.19 -18.50 7.48
C GLU A 262 -5.52 -18.51 8.26
N ASP A 263 -5.71 -17.53 9.12
CA ASP A 263 -6.86 -17.46 10.03
C ASP A 263 -7.58 -16.11 10.03
N ALA A 264 -7.16 -15.20 9.15
CA ALA A 264 -7.64 -13.81 9.06
C ALA A 264 -7.47 -13.03 10.39
N GLU A 265 -6.43 -13.33 11.18
CA GLU A 265 -6.13 -12.55 12.37
C GLU A 265 -5.63 -11.17 12.01
N GLU A 266 -6.21 -10.16 12.64
CA GLU A 266 -5.92 -8.76 12.40
C GLU A 266 -5.06 -8.18 13.51
N PHE A 267 -3.98 -7.50 13.15
CA PHE A 267 -3.10 -6.81 14.08
C PHE A 267 -3.09 -5.31 13.77
N TYR A 268 -3.06 -4.49 14.80
CA TYR A 268 -3.08 -3.03 14.66
C TYR A 268 -2.10 -2.38 15.61
N VAL A 269 -1.49 -1.28 15.15
CA VAL A 269 -0.64 -0.39 15.96
C VAL A 269 -0.93 1.06 15.65
N ARG A 270 -0.61 1.90 16.64
CA ARG A 270 -0.69 3.34 16.53
C ARG A 270 0.54 4.01 17.11
#